data_412e687b1159affceb02bb64e1e6f3df
#
_entry.id   412e687b1159affceb02bb64e1e6f3df
#
_cell.length_a   1.000
_cell.length_b   1.000
_cell.length_c   1.000
_cell.angle_alpha   90.00
_cell.angle_beta   90.00
_cell.angle_gamma   90.00
#
_symmetry.space_group_name_H-M   'P 1'
#
loop_
_entity.id
_entity.type
_entity.pdbx_description
1 polymer ?
#
loop_
_entity_poly.entity_id
_entity_poly.type
_entity_poly.pdbx_seq_one_letter_code
_entity_poly.pdbx_strand_id
1 'polypeptide(L)'
;AWQVLVATDRNALKEGKADIWDSGKTVGAESHLVAYSGPAMESMKDYWWTVRIWDGKDKVSTWARPARWTTGMFSESDWRAKWIGASWQDDSVPEADNSAPIFRKEFTVREGLVHAKAFVCGLGWFEMSINGGKVGDDYFVPGLTDYTARPALLTNPRIPLEPEVTAYRTLYLAYDITDMLGKGANAVSMLLGNGYFHEGLFNNNTIANYGYPRFILQMALEYSDGGIEYVCSDTTWKEAHSPVVFSNLYQGEVYDANFEIPGWNKPGLDDSSLSHAVLKEAPQGRLTANMGPTDKVLETLKPVSFERLEDGTFKIDFGKVISGWVKLDGVNVRKGDTLRVNHLSEYPAGRCEYVCASDGKVTTSPRFTWYVFREAIVSGMENLDVSQVVAESVGSNVKPDAEFDCSNPLFCQIEKIWRQSQVDNMHAGVASDCPHRERLPYTGDGEVAMPMVLANFDAASFYNKWIGDVKGSQNP
;
A
#
# COMPACT_ATOMS: atom_id res chain seq x y z
N ALA A 1 -26.00 22.69 18.62
CA ALA A 1 -26.67 21.39 18.40
C ALA A 1 -26.36 20.89 17.00
N TRP A 2 -26.47 19.62 16.77
CA TRP A 2 -26.23 18.96 15.49
C TRP A 2 -27.28 17.87 15.21
N GLN A 3 -27.40 17.44 13.96
CA GLN A 3 -28.19 16.28 13.53
C GLN A 3 -27.47 15.58 12.38
N VAL A 4 -27.33 14.27 12.48
CA VAL A 4 -26.73 13.40 11.47
C VAL A 4 -27.81 12.49 10.90
N LEU A 5 -27.80 12.31 9.58
CA LEU A 5 -28.59 11.30 8.89
C LEU A 5 -27.64 10.27 8.26
N VAL A 6 -28.01 8.99 8.34
CA VAL A 6 -27.31 7.88 7.68
C VAL A 6 -28.34 7.05 6.91
N ALA A 7 -28.03 6.70 5.68
CA ALA A 7 -28.92 5.92 4.82
C ALA A 7 -28.14 4.98 3.87
N THR A 8 -28.78 3.95 3.36
CA THR A 8 -28.24 3.04 2.33
C THR A 8 -28.24 3.68 0.94
N ASP A 9 -29.11 4.67 0.71
CA ASP A 9 -29.21 5.41 -0.55
C ASP A 9 -29.11 6.91 -0.31
N ARG A 10 -28.36 7.61 -1.18
CA ARG A 10 -28.17 9.06 -1.11
C ARG A 10 -29.51 9.82 -1.13
N ASN A 11 -30.50 9.32 -1.86
CA ASN A 11 -31.81 9.97 -2.00
C ASN A 11 -32.67 9.80 -0.73
N ALA A 12 -32.34 8.84 0.13
CA ALA A 12 -32.99 8.60 1.41
C ALA A 12 -32.47 9.53 2.54
N LEU A 13 -31.40 10.31 2.29
CA LEU A 13 -30.87 11.30 3.24
C LEU A 13 -31.80 12.51 3.37
N LYS A 14 -33.00 12.29 3.89
CA LYS A 14 -34.00 13.32 4.18
C LYS A 14 -34.52 13.07 5.59
N GLU A 15 -34.80 14.14 6.30
CA GLU A 15 -35.40 14.08 7.64
C GLU A 15 -36.64 13.20 7.65
N GLY A 16 -36.70 12.27 8.58
CA GLY A 16 -37.76 11.27 8.69
C GLY A 16 -37.80 10.21 7.57
N LYS A 17 -36.77 10.13 6.70
CA LYS A 17 -36.68 9.14 5.62
C LYS A 17 -35.36 8.38 5.62
N ALA A 18 -34.39 8.78 6.45
CA ALA A 18 -33.13 8.05 6.58
C ALA A 18 -33.43 6.65 7.14
N ASP A 19 -33.13 5.62 6.36
CA ASP A 19 -33.48 4.22 6.64
C ASP A 19 -32.55 3.56 7.66
N ILE A 20 -31.41 4.19 7.98
CA ILE A 20 -30.42 3.65 8.91
C ILE A 20 -30.42 4.43 10.22
N TRP A 21 -30.17 5.73 10.20
CA TRP A 21 -30.10 6.53 11.43
C TRP A 21 -30.44 7.98 11.18
N ASP A 22 -31.28 8.49 12.06
CA ASP A 22 -31.52 9.91 12.25
C ASP A 22 -31.26 10.21 13.74
N SER A 23 -30.20 10.96 14.06
CA SER A 23 -29.85 11.30 15.43
C SER A 23 -30.87 12.22 16.11
N GLY A 24 -31.80 12.80 15.34
CA GLY A 24 -32.57 13.94 15.77
C GLY A 24 -31.69 15.16 16.10
N LYS A 25 -32.30 16.25 16.53
CA LYS A 25 -31.56 17.43 17.04
C LYS A 25 -30.91 17.08 18.36
N THR A 26 -29.60 16.89 18.34
CA THR A 26 -28.78 16.57 19.52
C THR A 26 -28.12 17.82 20.05
N VAL A 27 -28.33 18.12 21.34
CA VAL A 27 -27.69 19.28 21.99
C VAL A 27 -26.27 18.92 22.36
N GLY A 28 -25.31 19.68 21.86
CA GLY A 28 -23.89 19.49 22.10
C GLY A 28 -23.08 20.48 21.28
N ALA A 29 -21.81 20.61 21.62
CA ALA A 29 -20.83 21.44 20.94
C ALA A 29 -19.73 20.63 20.22
N GLU A 30 -19.88 19.30 20.21
CA GLU A 30 -18.96 18.37 19.58
C GLU A 30 -18.91 18.67 18.07
N SER A 31 -17.72 18.95 17.56
CA SER A 31 -17.45 19.19 16.14
C SER A 31 -16.74 17.99 15.46
N HIS A 32 -16.34 17.01 16.26
CA HIS A 32 -15.62 15.81 15.83
C HIS A 32 -15.85 14.67 16.83
N LEU A 33 -15.47 13.45 16.47
CA LEU A 33 -15.59 12.24 17.29
C LEU A 33 -17.02 11.94 17.76
N VAL A 34 -18.02 12.37 16.99
CA VAL A 34 -19.41 12.01 17.24
C VAL A 34 -19.60 10.53 16.95
N ALA A 35 -19.86 9.75 18.01
CA ALA A 35 -20.05 8.31 17.88
C ALA A 35 -21.37 7.99 17.15
N TYR A 36 -21.29 7.04 16.22
CA TYR A 36 -22.49 6.47 15.62
C TYR A 36 -23.28 5.67 16.65
N SER A 37 -24.57 5.95 16.76
CA SER A 37 -25.49 5.32 17.73
C SER A 37 -26.72 4.67 17.06
N GLY A 38 -26.67 4.46 15.75
CA GLY A 38 -27.71 3.79 14.98
C GLY A 38 -27.63 2.25 15.10
N PRO A 39 -28.49 1.53 14.38
CA PRO A 39 -28.44 0.07 14.27
C PRO A 39 -27.08 -0.45 13.80
N ALA A 40 -26.76 -1.72 14.14
CA ALA A 40 -25.53 -2.35 13.63
C ALA A 40 -25.48 -2.29 12.10
N MET A 41 -24.31 -1.92 11.59
CA MET A 41 -24.04 -1.88 10.13
C MET A 41 -23.71 -3.28 9.62
N GLU A 42 -23.99 -3.52 8.34
CA GLU A 42 -23.62 -4.75 7.63
C GLU A 42 -22.20 -4.66 7.07
N SER A 43 -21.50 -5.79 6.96
CA SER A 43 -20.18 -5.88 6.32
C SER A 43 -20.25 -5.60 4.81
N MET A 44 -19.21 -5.01 4.24
CA MET A 44 -19.03 -4.73 2.81
C MET A 44 -20.07 -3.82 2.17
N LYS A 45 -20.84 -3.08 2.97
CA LYS A 45 -21.97 -2.28 2.52
C LYS A 45 -21.64 -0.80 2.45
N ASP A 46 -22.27 -0.11 1.50
CA ASP A 46 -22.15 1.33 1.35
C ASP A 46 -23.21 2.05 2.16
N TYR A 47 -22.79 3.13 2.77
CA TYR A 47 -23.65 4.05 3.50
C TYR A 47 -23.39 5.48 3.09
N TRP A 48 -24.43 6.27 3.09
CA TRP A 48 -24.41 7.70 2.85
C TRP A 48 -24.74 8.43 4.14
N TRP A 49 -24.14 9.57 4.37
CA TRP A 49 -24.44 10.41 5.50
C TRP A 49 -24.40 11.90 5.17
N THR A 50 -25.07 12.68 5.97
CA THR A 50 -25.04 14.14 5.96
C THR A 50 -25.25 14.68 7.35
N VAL A 51 -24.90 15.95 7.58
CA VAL A 51 -25.03 16.62 8.85
C VAL A 51 -25.58 18.04 8.66
N ARG A 52 -26.33 18.52 9.64
CA ARG A 52 -26.65 19.95 9.81
C ARG A 52 -26.39 20.36 11.25
N ILE A 53 -26.22 21.66 11.47
CA ILE A 53 -25.92 22.23 12.77
C ILE A 53 -26.87 23.38 13.10
N TRP A 54 -27.02 23.68 14.37
CA TRP A 54 -27.67 24.88 14.89
C TRP A 54 -26.65 25.74 15.60
N ASP A 55 -26.65 27.04 15.31
CA ASP A 55 -25.79 28.01 15.95
C ASP A 55 -26.26 28.35 17.39
N GLY A 56 -25.53 29.25 18.07
CA GLY A 56 -25.86 29.69 19.44
C GLY A 56 -27.17 30.48 19.56
N LYS A 57 -27.82 30.82 18.44
CA LYS A 57 -29.15 31.48 18.36
C LYS A 57 -30.23 30.50 17.88
N ASP A 58 -29.93 29.21 17.88
CA ASP A 58 -30.84 28.14 17.42
C ASP A 58 -31.22 28.22 15.93
N LYS A 59 -30.43 28.92 15.13
CA LYS A 59 -30.61 28.99 13.68
C LYS A 59 -29.97 27.76 13.02
N VAL A 60 -30.76 27.01 12.23
CA VAL A 60 -30.31 25.81 11.53
C VAL A 60 -29.56 26.15 10.25
N SER A 61 -28.50 25.42 9.95
CA SER A 61 -27.81 25.41 8.65
C SER A 61 -28.59 24.61 7.59
N THR A 62 -28.20 24.73 6.34
CA THR A 62 -28.53 23.74 5.32
C THR A 62 -27.81 22.42 5.64
N TRP A 63 -28.29 21.30 5.07
CA TRP A 63 -27.59 20.03 5.10
C TRP A 63 -26.24 20.14 4.38
N ALA A 64 -25.21 19.53 4.94
CA ALA A 64 -23.92 19.39 4.28
C ALA A 64 -24.03 18.54 3.01
N ARG A 65 -23.07 18.65 2.11
CA ARG A 65 -22.97 17.77 0.94
C ARG A 65 -22.88 16.32 1.43
N PRO A 66 -23.75 15.39 0.95
CA PRO A 66 -23.65 13.99 1.33
C PRO A 66 -22.28 13.39 1.04
N ALA A 67 -21.76 12.64 2.00
CA ALA A 67 -20.56 11.82 1.86
C ALA A 67 -20.91 10.34 1.95
N ARG A 68 -20.08 9.48 1.37
CA ARG A 68 -20.22 8.03 1.33
C ARG A 68 -19.04 7.38 2.04
N TRP A 69 -19.29 6.26 2.70
CA TRP A 69 -18.26 5.32 3.11
C TRP A 69 -18.71 3.89 2.85
N THR A 70 -17.74 2.98 2.80
CA THR A 70 -17.96 1.54 2.73
C THR A 70 -17.50 0.90 4.03
N THR A 71 -18.29 -0.01 4.59
CA THR A 71 -17.87 -0.82 5.73
C THR A 71 -16.92 -1.92 5.27
N GLY A 72 -15.99 -2.29 6.15
CA GLY A 72 -15.11 -3.44 5.95
C GLY A 72 -15.78 -4.77 6.31
N MET A 73 -14.95 -5.79 6.50
CA MET A 73 -15.33 -7.10 7.03
C MET A 73 -15.37 -7.01 8.54
N PHE A 74 -16.50 -7.29 9.18
CA PHE A 74 -16.64 -7.23 10.64
C PHE A 74 -16.29 -8.55 11.33
N SER A 75 -16.36 -9.65 10.58
CA SER A 75 -16.13 -11.01 11.09
C SER A 75 -15.24 -11.80 10.15
N GLU A 76 -14.49 -12.75 10.71
CA GLU A 76 -13.74 -13.73 9.90
C GLU A 76 -14.68 -14.57 9.02
N SER A 77 -15.92 -14.78 9.44
CA SER A 77 -16.94 -15.50 8.65
C SER A 77 -17.39 -14.74 7.40
N ASP A 78 -17.08 -13.44 7.27
CA ASP A 78 -17.37 -12.66 6.06
C ASP A 78 -16.41 -13.00 4.93
N TRP A 79 -15.25 -13.60 5.24
CA TRP A 79 -14.27 -14.04 4.29
C TRP A 79 -14.60 -15.44 3.76
N ARG A 80 -14.91 -15.52 2.47
CA ARG A 80 -15.05 -16.78 1.71
C ARG A 80 -13.73 -17.20 1.08
N ALA A 81 -12.85 -16.24 0.84
CA ALA A 81 -11.53 -16.40 0.27
C ALA A 81 -10.59 -17.22 1.18
N LYS A 82 -9.55 -17.78 0.59
CA LYS A 82 -8.50 -18.52 1.30
C LYS A 82 -7.16 -17.84 1.09
N TRP A 83 -6.27 -17.99 2.07
CA TRP A 83 -4.87 -17.63 1.92
C TRP A 83 -4.20 -18.58 0.94
N ILE A 84 -3.59 -18.02 -0.10
CA ILE A 84 -2.86 -18.79 -1.12
C ILE A 84 -1.50 -18.15 -1.40
N GLY A 85 -0.59 -18.97 -1.90
CA GLY A 85 0.76 -18.56 -2.27
C GLY A 85 1.36 -19.53 -3.30
N ALA A 86 2.61 -19.31 -3.67
CA ALA A 86 3.29 -20.10 -4.66
C ALA A 86 3.65 -21.49 -4.14
N SER A 87 3.48 -22.51 -5.00
CA SER A 87 3.72 -23.92 -4.65
C SER A 87 5.21 -24.23 -4.43
N TRP A 88 6.10 -23.49 -5.10
CA TRP A 88 7.56 -23.68 -4.97
C TRP A 88 8.16 -22.95 -3.75
N GLN A 89 7.41 -22.06 -3.10
CA GLN A 89 7.86 -21.33 -1.91
C GLN A 89 7.43 -22.11 -0.66
N ASP A 90 8.39 -22.81 -0.05
CA ASP A 90 8.18 -23.66 1.13
C ASP A 90 8.63 -22.91 2.41
N ASP A 91 7.70 -22.61 3.31
CA ASP A 91 7.96 -21.89 4.56
C ASP A 91 8.94 -22.65 5.49
N SER A 92 9.19 -23.94 5.26
CA SER A 92 10.20 -24.71 6.00
C SER A 92 11.64 -24.42 5.52
N VAL A 93 11.81 -23.76 4.35
CA VAL A 93 13.11 -23.41 3.74
C VAL A 93 13.14 -21.92 3.38
N PRO A 94 13.11 -21.02 4.34
CA PRO A 94 12.80 -19.60 4.13
C PRO A 94 13.86 -18.79 3.36
N GLU A 95 15.03 -19.33 3.08
CA GLU A 95 16.13 -18.60 2.42
C GLU A 95 16.32 -18.97 0.94
N ALA A 96 15.51 -19.87 0.39
CA ALA A 96 15.79 -20.46 -0.91
C ALA A 96 15.35 -19.63 -2.11
N ASP A 97 14.36 -18.73 -1.98
CA ASP A 97 13.82 -17.99 -3.14
C ASP A 97 13.35 -16.58 -2.74
N ASN A 98 13.96 -15.56 -3.34
CA ASN A 98 13.61 -14.14 -3.19
C ASN A 98 12.86 -13.61 -4.42
N SER A 99 12.36 -14.47 -5.32
CA SER A 99 11.55 -14.04 -6.46
C SER A 99 10.14 -13.63 -6.04
N ALA A 100 9.58 -12.69 -6.78
CA ALA A 100 8.20 -12.26 -6.60
C ALA A 100 7.27 -13.14 -7.46
N PRO A 101 6.35 -13.92 -6.90
CA PRO A 101 5.40 -14.72 -7.66
C PRO A 101 4.29 -13.87 -8.27
N ILE A 102 3.77 -14.30 -9.43
CA ILE A 102 2.53 -13.79 -10.00
C ILE A 102 1.42 -14.84 -9.90
N PHE A 103 0.20 -14.32 -9.74
CA PHE A 103 -1.01 -15.12 -9.68
C PHE A 103 -2.08 -14.52 -10.58
N ARG A 104 -2.90 -15.33 -11.20
CA ARG A 104 -4.02 -14.89 -12.03
C ARG A 104 -5.24 -15.78 -11.92
N LYS A 105 -6.41 -15.19 -12.16
CA LYS A 105 -7.68 -15.92 -12.31
C LYS A 105 -8.56 -15.20 -13.33
N GLU A 106 -9.08 -15.96 -14.30
CA GLU A 106 -10.14 -15.46 -15.16
C GLU A 106 -11.51 -15.74 -14.55
N PHE A 107 -12.44 -14.82 -14.80
CA PHE A 107 -13.82 -14.94 -14.34
C PHE A 107 -14.76 -14.21 -15.29
N THR A 108 -16.05 -14.51 -15.19
CA THR A 108 -17.07 -13.90 -16.05
C THR A 108 -17.92 -12.94 -15.24
N VAL A 109 -18.15 -11.75 -15.77
CA VAL A 109 -19.10 -10.77 -15.24
C VAL A 109 -20.35 -10.79 -16.11
N ARG A 110 -21.51 -11.06 -15.49
CA ARG A 110 -22.79 -11.05 -16.19
C ARG A 110 -23.30 -9.63 -16.42
N GLU A 111 -24.33 -9.47 -17.18
CA GLU A 111 -24.99 -8.20 -17.42
C GLU A 111 -25.63 -7.65 -16.14
N GLY A 112 -25.67 -6.30 -16.02
CA GLY A 112 -26.31 -5.63 -14.90
C GLY A 112 -25.41 -5.42 -13.68
N LEU A 113 -24.08 -5.47 -13.82
CA LEU A 113 -23.17 -5.05 -12.76
C LEU A 113 -23.43 -3.58 -12.41
N VAL A 114 -23.65 -3.29 -11.13
CA VAL A 114 -23.87 -1.92 -10.63
C VAL A 114 -22.77 -1.45 -9.71
N HIS A 115 -22.15 -2.39 -8.97
CA HIS A 115 -21.03 -2.07 -8.09
C HIS A 115 -20.12 -3.28 -7.90
N ALA A 116 -18.82 -3.03 -7.78
CA ALA A 116 -17.84 -4.09 -7.48
C ALA A 116 -16.76 -3.58 -6.53
N LYS A 117 -16.45 -4.37 -5.51
CA LYS A 117 -15.46 -4.06 -4.49
C LYS A 117 -14.47 -5.20 -4.35
N ALA A 118 -13.20 -4.89 -4.18
CA ALA A 118 -12.17 -5.85 -3.84
C ALA A 118 -11.64 -5.60 -2.43
N PHE A 119 -11.57 -6.64 -1.62
CA PHE A 119 -10.94 -6.67 -0.31
C PHE A 119 -9.72 -7.55 -0.40
N VAL A 120 -8.53 -7.00 -0.17
CA VAL A 120 -7.27 -7.69 -0.46
C VAL A 120 -6.21 -7.44 0.59
N CYS A 121 -5.50 -8.49 0.97
CA CYS A 121 -4.28 -8.43 1.75
C CYS A 121 -3.22 -9.30 1.08
N GLY A 122 -2.09 -8.73 0.73
CA GLY A 122 -0.92 -9.44 0.20
C GLY A 122 0.27 -9.24 1.13
N LEU A 123 0.74 -10.31 1.73
CA LEU A 123 1.91 -10.35 2.57
C LEU A 123 3.08 -10.93 1.74
N GLY A 124 4.27 -10.31 1.52
CA GLY A 124 4.76 -9.01 1.97
C GLY A 124 4.07 -7.79 1.39
N TRP A 125 4.31 -7.38 0.18
CA TRP A 125 3.60 -6.31 -0.53
C TRP A 125 2.98 -6.85 -1.81
N PHE A 126 2.00 -6.12 -2.36
CA PHE A 126 1.34 -6.57 -3.58
C PHE A 126 1.08 -5.44 -4.58
N GLU A 127 1.03 -5.82 -5.84
CA GLU A 127 0.35 -5.09 -6.89
C GLU A 127 -0.81 -5.94 -7.42
N MET A 128 -2.02 -5.41 -7.39
CA MET A 128 -3.20 -6.03 -7.98
C MET A 128 -3.51 -5.38 -9.33
N SER A 129 -3.87 -6.17 -10.32
CA SER A 129 -4.34 -5.68 -11.61
C SER A 129 -5.65 -6.33 -12.01
N ILE A 130 -6.49 -5.57 -12.72
CA ILE A 130 -7.71 -6.06 -13.36
C ILE A 130 -7.63 -5.69 -14.85
N ASN A 131 -7.81 -6.68 -15.71
CA ASN A 131 -7.80 -6.51 -17.17
C ASN A 131 -6.56 -5.79 -17.72
N GLY A 132 -5.42 -5.95 -17.05
CA GLY A 132 -4.14 -5.32 -17.41
C GLY A 132 -3.92 -3.93 -16.79
N GLY A 133 -4.91 -3.34 -16.11
CA GLY A 133 -4.79 -2.08 -15.38
C GLY A 133 -4.45 -2.31 -13.91
N LYS A 134 -3.46 -1.59 -13.35
CA LYS A 134 -3.16 -1.60 -11.91
C LYS A 134 -4.37 -1.07 -11.13
N VAL A 135 -4.71 -1.74 -10.03
CA VAL A 135 -5.77 -1.29 -9.10
C VAL A 135 -5.14 -0.36 -8.06
N GLY A 136 -5.68 0.86 -8.01
CA GLY A 136 -5.12 1.90 -7.14
C GLY A 136 -3.77 2.44 -7.60
N ASP A 137 -3.25 3.38 -6.85
CA ASP A 137 -1.96 4.03 -7.06
C ASP A 137 -1.01 3.82 -5.86
N ASP A 138 -1.35 2.84 -5.03
CA ASP A 138 -0.65 2.52 -3.79
C ASP A 138 0.64 1.75 -4.04
N TYR A 139 1.61 1.97 -3.14
CA TYR A 139 2.87 1.24 -3.03
C TYR A 139 3.03 0.69 -1.61
N PHE A 140 3.85 -0.32 -1.44
CA PHE A 140 4.25 -0.89 -0.16
C PHE A 140 3.07 -1.26 0.75
N VAL A 141 2.03 -1.81 0.15
CA VAL A 141 0.81 -2.23 0.82
C VAL A 141 0.74 -3.75 0.98
N PRO A 142 0.17 -4.22 2.11
CA PRO A 142 -0.32 -3.48 3.27
C PRO A 142 0.81 -2.89 4.13
N GLY A 143 0.48 -1.93 4.97
CA GLY A 143 1.42 -1.39 5.95
C GLY A 143 1.91 -2.45 6.94
N LEU A 144 3.13 -2.24 7.48
CA LEU A 144 3.73 -3.15 8.45
C LEU A 144 2.87 -3.27 9.72
N THR A 145 2.71 -4.50 10.20
CA THR A 145 2.17 -4.85 11.53
C THR A 145 2.92 -6.06 12.07
N ASP A 146 2.68 -6.45 13.32
CA ASP A 146 3.09 -7.76 13.81
C ASP A 146 2.05 -8.82 13.41
N TYR A 147 2.50 -9.88 12.73
CA TYR A 147 1.63 -10.90 12.15
C TYR A 147 1.49 -12.14 13.02
N THR A 148 2.39 -12.32 14.02
CA THR A 148 2.41 -13.49 14.91
C THR A 148 3.06 -13.14 16.25
N ALA A 149 2.83 -14.00 17.24
CA ALA A 149 3.49 -13.90 18.54
C ALA A 149 5.00 -13.96 18.42
N ARG A 150 5.67 -13.01 19.05
CA ARG A 150 7.14 -13.03 19.16
C ARG A 150 7.60 -14.12 20.13
N PRO A 151 8.82 -14.66 19.96
CA PRO A 151 9.37 -15.63 20.90
C PRO A 151 9.36 -15.10 22.35
N ALA A 152 9.06 -15.98 23.29
CA ALA A 152 8.98 -15.65 24.72
C ALA A 152 10.24 -15.00 25.31
N LEU A 153 11.39 -15.17 24.67
CA LEU A 153 12.66 -14.52 25.07
C LEU A 153 12.62 -12.99 25.04
N LEU A 154 11.71 -12.42 24.26
CA LEU A 154 11.52 -10.97 24.15
C LEU A 154 10.42 -10.44 25.08
N THR A 155 9.74 -11.31 25.81
CA THR A 155 8.68 -10.89 26.75
C THR A 155 9.28 -10.35 28.04
N ASN A 156 8.69 -9.26 28.58
CA ASN A 156 9.03 -8.77 29.91
C ASN A 156 7.99 -9.25 30.92
N PRO A 157 8.31 -10.26 31.79
CA PRO A 157 7.34 -10.82 32.73
C PRO A 157 6.92 -9.85 33.85
N ARG A 158 7.52 -8.66 33.91
CA ARG A 158 7.21 -7.66 34.95
C ARG A 158 6.02 -6.75 34.58
N ILE A 159 5.56 -6.81 33.35
CA ILE A 159 4.43 -6.00 32.89
C ILE A 159 3.35 -6.96 32.41
N PRO A 160 2.38 -7.32 33.25
CA PRO A 160 1.23 -8.10 32.80
C PRO A 160 0.41 -7.24 31.84
N LEU A 161 0.06 -7.80 30.68
CA LEU A 161 -0.79 -7.16 29.69
C LEU A 161 -2.17 -7.82 29.68
N GLU A 162 -3.18 -6.99 29.57
CA GLU A 162 -4.54 -7.49 29.35
C GLU A 162 -4.60 -8.19 27.98
N PRO A 163 -5.35 -9.30 27.85
CA PRO A 163 -5.43 -10.09 26.61
C PRO A 163 -5.81 -9.25 25.39
N GLU A 164 -6.59 -8.20 25.55
CA GLU A 164 -7.02 -7.28 24.50
C GLU A 164 -5.87 -6.45 23.90
N VAL A 165 -4.77 -6.32 24.65
CA VAL A 165 -3.59 -5.54 24.25
C VAL A 165 -2.66 -6.34 23.36
N THR A 166 -2.79 -7.66 23.32
CA THR A 166 -1.92 -8.58 22.59
C THR A 166 -2.49 -9.03 21.23
N ALA A 167 -3.49 -8.34 20.73
CA ALA A 167 -4.15 -8.72 19.48
C ALA A 167 -3.29 -8.31 18.27
N TYR A 168 -2.66 -9.28 17.65
CA TYR A 168 -1.99 -9.08 16.35
C TYR A 168 -2.99 -8.72 15.27
N ARG A 169 -2.53 -7.94 14.29
CA ARG A 169 -3.37 -7.46 13.18
C ARG A 169 -2.69 -7.72 11.86
N THR A 170 -3.49 -8.06 10.87
CA THR A 170 -3.09 -8.11 9.47
C THR A 170 -4.00 -7.17 8.69
N LEU A 171 -3.43 -6.22 7.98
CA LEU A 171 -4.19 -5.17 7.33
C LEU A 171 -4.61 -5.57 5.93
N TYR A 172 -5.89 -5.38 5.59
CA TYR A 172 -6.38 -5.48 4.23
C TYR A 172 -6.82 -4.12 3.70
N LEU A 173 -6.78 -3.97 2.38
CA LEU A 173 -7.26 -2.79 1.68
C LEU A 173 -8.59 -3.10 0.98
N ALA A 174 -9.38 -2.05 0.75
CA ALA A 174 -10.62 -2.13 0.01
C ALA A 174 -10.58 -1.16 -1.18
N TYR A 175 -10.93 -1.65 -2.37
CA TYR A 175 -10.94 -0.88 -3.61
C TYR A 175 -12.31 -0.96 -4.28
N ASP A 176 -12.79 0.17 -4.79
CA ASP A 176 -13.88 0.20 -5.77
C ASP A 176 -13.28 -0.16 -7.14
N ILE A 177 -13.73 -1.26 -7.70
CA ILE A 177 -13.22 -1.80 -8.96
C ILE A 177 -14.30 -1.81 -10.06
N THR A 178 -15.41 -1.12 -9.84
CA THR A 178 -16.59 -1.15 -10.72
C THR A 178 -16.23 -0.79 -12.16
N ASP A 179 -15.51 0.32 -12.34
CA ASP A 179 -15.15 0.84 -13.67
C ASP A 179 -14.04 0.03 -14.38
N MET A 180 -13.42 -0.91 -13.67
CA MET A 180 -12.35 -1.77 -14.22
C MET A 180 -12.90 -3.08 -14.82
N LEU A 181 -14.18 -3.37 -14.58
CA LEU A 181 -14.82 -4.61 -15.00
C LEU A 181 -15.72 -4.39 -16.22
N GLY A 182 -15.63 -5.30 -17.19
CA GLY A 182 -16.51 -5.34 -18.36
C GLY A 182 -17.44 -6.57 -18.33
N LYS A 183 -18.57 -6.50 -19.03
CA LYS A 183 -19.41 -7.68 -19.27
C LYS A 183 -18.61 -8.76 -20.01
N GLY A 184 -18.70 -10.00 -19.59
CA GLY A 184 -18.01 -11.15 -20.18
C GLY A 184 -16.72 -11.50 -19.44
N ALA A 185 -15.70 -11.91 -20.18
CA ALA A 185 -14.44 -12.37 -19.60
C ALA A 185 -13.64 -11.20 -19.00
N ASN A 186 -13.15 -11.40 -17.78
CA ASN A 186 -12.26 -10.50 -17.05
C ASN A 186 -11.13 -11.32 -16.40
N ALA A 187 -10.01 -10.67 -16.10
CA ALA A 187 -8.92 -11.27 -15.37
C ALA A 187 -8.52 -10.41 -14.19
N VAL A 188 -8.31 -11.04 -13.04
CA VAL A 188 -7.66 -10.45 -11.86
C VAL A 188 -6.32 -11.09 -11.66
N SER A 189 -5.33 -10.31 -11.27
CA SER A 189 -3.97 -10.79 -11.09
C SER A 189 -3.28 -10.09 -9.92
N MET A 190 -2.33 -10.82 -9.31
CA MET A 190 -1.53 -10.37 -8.19
C MET A 190 -0.06 -10.61 -8.50
N LEU A 191 0.79 -9.61 -8.19
CA LEU A 191 2.24 -9.72 -8.11
C LEU A 191 2.60 -9.47 -6.65
N LEU A 192 3.37 -10.35 -6.01
CA LEU A 192 3.75 -10.23 -4.61
C LEU A 192 5.25 -9.98 -4.47
N GLY A 193 5.62 -8.97 -3.69
CA GLY A 193 6.99 -8.73 -3.24
C GLY A 193 7.22 -9.28 -1.83
N ASN A 194 8.47 -9.24 -1.36
CA ASN A 194 8.83 -9.76 -0.04
C ASN A 194 8.45 -8.80 1.10
N GLY A 195 8.62 -7.50 0.90
CA GLY A 195 8.31 -6.45 1.88
C GLY A 195 8.90 -6.74 3.26
N TYR A 196 8.17 -6.36 4.30
CA TYR A 196 8.50 -6.67 5.69
C TYR A 196 8.10 -8.09 6.12
N PHE A 197 7.35 -8.81 5.31
CA PHE A 197 6.88 -10.15 5.67
C PHE A 197 7.96 -11.23 5.47
N HIS A 198 8.79 -11.04 4.44
CA HIS A 198 9.90 -11.95 4.10
C HIS A 198 11.18 -11.14 3.85
N GLU A 199 11.68 -10.48 4.91
CA GLU A 199 12.84 -9.59 4.80
C GLU A 199 14.16 -10.30 4.61
N GLY A 200 14.30 -11.52 5.13
CA GLY A 200 15.56 -12.22 5.19
C GLY A 200 16.52 -11.64 6.23
N LEU A 201 17.82 -11.60 5.90
CA LEU A 201 18.88 -11.17 6.81
C LEU A 201 19.24 -9.69 6.64
N PHE A 202 19.21 -8.95 7.74
CA PHE A 202 19.82 -7.63 7.85
C PHE A 202 21.03 -7.71 8.80
N ASN A 203 22.23 -7.35 8.32
CA ASN A 203 23.48 -7.41 9.10
C ASN A 203 23.69 -8.75 9.85
N ASN A 204 23.40 -9.87 9.20
CA ASN A 204 23.43 -11.22 9.76
C ASN A 204 22.42 -11.50 10.89
N ASN A 205 21.48 -10.60 11.14
CA ASN A 205 20.35 -10.83 12.03
C ASN A 205 19.09 -10.95 11.23
N THR A 206 18.30 -11.98 11.47
CA THR A 206 16.95 -12.09 10.92
C THR A 206 16.07 -11.07 11.64
N ILE A 207 15.61 -10.04 10.93
CA ILE A 207 14.76 -9.01 11.52
C ILE A 207 13.32 -9.52 11.57
N ALA A 208 12.81 -9.98 10.45
CA ALA A 208 11.49 -10.58 10.37
C ALA A 208 11.45 -11.57 9.19
N ASN A 209 11.01 -12.79 9.48
CA ASN A 209 10.67 -13.77 8.47
C ASN A 209 9.47 -14.54 8.98
N TYR A 210 8.30 -14.18 8.46
CA TYR A 210 7.02 -14.80 8.83
C TYR A 210 6.59 -15.88 7.85
N GLY A 211 7.41 -16.17 6.87
CA GLY A 211 7.16 -17.09 5.77
C GLY A 211 7.19 -16.41 4.40
N TYR A 212 6.94 -17.16 3.35
CA TYR A 212 6.90 -16.62 1.99
C TYR A 212 5.65 -15.79 1.72
N PRO A 213 5.71 -14.87 0.73
CA PRO A 213 4.59 -14.05 0.32
C PRO A 213 3.32 -14.86 0.04
N ARG A 214 2.20 -14.37 0.52
CA ARG A 214 0.87 -14.98 0.37
C ARG A 214 -0.20 -13.91 0.33
N PHE A 215 -1.36 -14.22 -0.20
CA PHE A 215 -2.45 -13.25 -0.23
C PHE A 215 -3.81 -13.90 0.02
N ILE A 216 -4.76 -13.04 0.42
CA ILE A 216 -6.19 -13.32 0.45
C ILE A 216 -6.91 -12.21 -0.31
N LEU A 217 -7.81 -12.57 -1.22
CA LEU A 217 -8.58 -11.64 -2.03
C LEU A 217 -10.03 -12.10 -2.10
N GLN A 218 -10.96 -11.18 -1.83
CA GLN A 218 -12.38 -11.38 -2.08
C GLN A 218 -12.93 -10.18 -2.84
N MET A 219 -13.47 -10.41 -4.02
CA MET A 219 -14.24 -9.40 -4.74
C MET A 219 -15.73 -9.70 -4.60
N ALA A 220 -16.53 -8.68 -4.32
CA ALA A 220 -18.00 -8.73 -4.30
C ALA A 220 -18.53 -7.94 -5.51
N LEU A 221 -19.29 -8.60 -6.35
CA LEU A 221 -19.88 -8.05 -7.56
C LEU A 221 -21.41 -7.95 -7.36
N GLU A 222 -21.90 -6.74 -7.24
CA GLU A 222 -23.31 -6.45 -6.99
C GLU A 222 -24.04 -6.13 -8.29
N TYR A 223 -25.19 -6.76 -8.51
CA TYR A 223 -25.97 -6.63 -9.74
C TYR A 223 -27.31 -5.95 -9.53
N SER A 224 -27.86 -5.37 -10.59
CA SER A 224 -29.12 -4.62 -10.58
C SER A 224 -30.35 -5.44 -10.17
N ASP A 225 -30.26 -6.76 -10.20
CA ASP A 225 -31.29 -7.68 -9.69
C ASP A 225 -31.17 -7.96 -8.17
N GLY A 226 -30.22 -7.32 -7.50
CA GLY A 226 -29.93 -7.50 -6.08
C GLY A 226 -29.02 -8.71 -5.79
N GLY A 227 -28.60 -9.48 -6.81
CA GLY A 227 -27.68 -10.61 -6.65
C GLY A 227 -26.25 -10.13 -6.39
N ILE A 228 -25.51 -10.89 -5.58
CA ILE A 228 -24.08 -10.68 -5.30
C ILE A 228 -23.32 -11.95 -5.70
N GLU A 229 -22.33 -11.80 -6.56
CA GLU A 229 -21.38 -12.86 -6.89
C GLU A 229 -20.02 -12.56 -6.27
N TYR A 230 -19.27 -13.61 -5.94
CA TYR A 230 -17.96 -13.49 -5.31
C TYR A 230 -16.88 -14.13 -6.16
N VAL A 231 -15.77 -13.41 -6.34
CA VAL A 231 -14.52 -13.96 -6.88
C VAL A 231 -13.50 -13.96 -5.74
N CYS A 232 -13.06 -15.16 -5.38
CA CYS A 232 -12.22 -15.36 -4.20
C CYS A 232 -10.88 -15.98 -4.57
N SER A 233 -9.87 -15.72 -3.74
CA SER A 233 -8.63 -16.49 -3.77
C SER A 233 -8.87 -17.92 -3.27
N ASP A 234 -8.42 -18.88 -4.06
CA ASP A 234 -8.52 -20.32 -3.83
C ASP A 234 -7.50 -21.07 -4.72
N THR A 235 -7.46 -22.37 -4.62
CA THR A 235 -6.53 -23.23 -5.39
C THR A 235 -6.85 -23.31 -6.89
N THR A 236 -7.87 -22.65 -7.39
CA THR A 236 -8.15 -22.54 -8.83
C THR A 236 -7.35 -21.41 -9.51
N TRP A 237 -6.71 -20.55 -8.71
CA TRP A 237 -5.80 -19.54 -9.24
C TRP A 237 -4.58 -20.20 -9.88
N LYS A 238 -4.11 -19.59 -10.94
CA LYS A 238 -2.86 -19.96 -11.60
C LYS A 238 -1.70 -19.16 -11.03
N GLU A 239 -0.50 -19.72 -11.06
CA GLU A 239 0.73 -19.11 -10.58
C GLU A 239 1.87 -19.27 -11.58
N ALA A 240 2.83 -18.35 -11.55
CA ALA A 240 4.08 -18.40 -12.28
C ALA A 240 5.17 -17.57 -11.60
N HIS A 241 6.43 -17.85 -11.96
CA HIS A 241 7.52 -16.93 -11.68
C HIS A 241 7.30 -15.62 -12.44
N SER A 242 7.55 -14.50 -11.79
CA SER A 242 7.46 -13.18 -12.41
C SER A 242 8.81 -12.72 -12.94
N PRO A 243 8.84 -11.66 -13.77
CA PRO A 243 10.08 -10.98 -14.12
C PRO A 243 10.84 -10.37 -12.94
N VAL A 244 10.22 -10.16 -11.79
CA VAL A 244 10.90 -9.72 -10.57
C VAL A 244 11.59 -10.93 -9.95
N VAL A 245 12.77 -11.25 -10.45
CA VAL A 245 13.55 -12.45 -10.05
C VAL A 245 14.24 -12.28 -8.70
N PHE A 246 14.32 -11.07 -8.21
CA PHE A 246 14.83 -10.76 -6.88
C PHE A 246 14.09 -9.55 -6.32
N SER A 247 13.54 -9.68 -5.11
CA SER A 247 12.87 -8.62 -4.37
C SER A 247 13.29 -8.69 -2.90
N ASN A 248 13.85 -7.60 -2.39
CA ASN A 248 14.17 -7.47 -0.98
C ASN A 248 14.16 -5.98 -0.60
N LEU A 249 13.57 -5.67 0.54
CA LEU A 249 13.44 -4.28 1.01
C LEU A 249 14.79 -3.56 1.11
N TYR A 250 15.84 -4.23 1.57
CA TYR A 250 17.18 -3.65 1.80
C TYR A 250 18.14 -3.87 0.63
N GLN A 251 18.07 -5.05 0.01
CA GLN A 251 19.00 -5.45 -1.04
C GLN A 251 18.53 -5.06 -2.44
N GLY A 252 17.32 -4.54 -2.56
CA GLY A 252 16.81 -3.97 -3.79
C GLY A 252 15.99 -4.93 -4.64
N GLU A 253 15.91 -4.63 -5.95
CA GLU A 253 15.09 -5.36 -6.91
C GLU A 253 15.86 -5.65 -8.20
N VAL A 254 15.64 -6.83 -8.77
CA VAL A 254 16.10 -7.22 -10.11
C VAL A 254 14.91 -7.67 -10.93
N TYR A 255 14.69 -7.01 -12.02
CA TYR A 255 13.70 -7.35 -13.03
C TYR A 255 14.40 -7.98 -14.25
N ASP A 256 14.00 -9.19 -14.62
CA ASP A 256 14.49 -9.86 -15.83
C ASP A 256 13.34 -10.06 -16.82
N ALA A 257 13.32 -9.24 -17.89
CA ALA A 257 12.27 -9.27 -18.90
C ALA A 257 12.20 -10.60 -19.68
N ASN A 258 13.24 -11.47 -19.59
CA ASN A 258 13.17 -12.81 -20.19
C ASN A 258 12.10 -13.71 -19.54
N PHE A 259 11.65 -13.38 -18.34
CA PHE A 259 10.57 -14.09 -17.63
C PHE A 259 9.19 -13.43 -17.80
N GLU A 260 9.07 -12.41 -18.65
CA GLU A 260 7.77 -11.82 -18.95
C GLU A 260 6.84 -12.84 -19.63
N ILE A 261 5.60 -12.92 -19.13
CA ILE A 261 4.51 -13.66 -19.74
C ILE A 261 3.56 -12.64 -20.35
N PRO A 262 3.62 -12.39 -21.68
CA PRO A 262 2.77 -11.39 -22.32
C PRO A 262 1.29 -11.65 -22.06
N GLY A 263 0.59 -10.63 -21.53
CA GLY A 263 -0.84 -10.73 -21.26
C GLY A 263 -1.21 -11.51 -19.99
N TRP A 264 -0.26 -11.84 -19.12
CA TRP A 264 -0.52 -12.60 -17.89
C TRP A 264 -1.62 -11.98 -16.99
N ASN A 265 -1.78 -10.67 -17.05
CA ASN A 265 -2.77 -9.91 -16.28
C ASN A 265 -4.00 -9.49 -17.10
N LYS A 266 -4.22 -10.09 -18.28
CA LYS A 266 -5.35 -9.82 -19.18
C LYS A 266 -6.21 -11.07 -19.38
N PRO A 267 -7.50 -10.93 -19.73
CA PRO A 267 -8.31 -12.06 -20.12
C PRO A 267 -7.85 -12.66 -21.45
N GLY A 268 -8.11 -13.95 -21.65
CA GLY A 268 -7.83 -14.68 -22.89
C GLY A 268 -6.42 -15.28 -22.99
N LEU A 269 -5.63 -15.27 -21.92
CA LEU A 269 -4.38 -16.02 -21.90
C LEU A 269 -4.65 -17.52 -21.81
N ASP A 270 -4.01 -18.31 -22.68
CA ASP A 270 -3.95 -19.76 -22.43
C ASP A 270 -3.00 -20.03 -21.26
N ASP A 271 -3.59 -20.21 -20.09
CA ASP A 271 -2.89 -20.50 -18.84
C ASP A 271 -2.93 -21.99 -18.43
N SER A 272 -3.28 -22.86 -19.38
CA SER A 272 -3.38 -24.33 -19.13
C SER A 272 -2.07 -24.96 -18.67
N SER A 273 -0.94 -24.40 -19.09
CA SER A 273 0.41 -24.85 -18.70
C SER A 273 0.89 -24.29 -17.35
N LEU A 274 0.22 -23.29 -16.81
CA LEU A 274 0.60 -22.68 -15.53
C LEU A 274 0.17 -23.59 -14.36
N SER A 275 0.98 -23.62 -13.32
CA SER A 275 0.67 -24.33 -12.07
C SER A 275 -0.50 -23.68 -11.34
N HIS A 276 -1.03 -24.39 -10.37
CA HIS A 276 -2.05 -23.89 -9.47
C HIS A 276 -1.45 -23.41 -8.17
N ALA A 277 -1.90 -22.27 -7.68
CA ALA A 277 -1.59 -21.77 -6.35
C ALA A 277 -1.99 -22.78 -5.26
N VAL A 278 -1.25 -22.76 -4.16
CA VAL A 278 -1.50 -23.66 -3.01
C VAL A 278 -2.05 -22.88 -1.83
N LEU A 279 -2.76 -23.57 -0.94
CA LEU A 279 -3.18 -23.01 0.33
C LEU A 279 -1.96 -22.71 1.19
N LYS A 280 -1.99 -21.56 1.85
CA LYS A 280 -1.00 -21.14 2.85
C LYS A 280 -1.69 -20.93 4.19
N GLU A 281 -0.94 -21.12 5.26
CA GLU A 281 -1.46 -20.80 6.59
C GLU A 281 -1.72 -19.30 6.74
N ALA A 282 -2.83 -18.96 7.39
CA ALA A 282 -3.14 -17.58 7.74
C ALA A 282 -2.14 -17.08 8.79
N PRO A 283 -1.76 -15.78 8.76
CA PRO A 283 -1.08 -15.18 9.90
C PRO A 283 -1.99 -15.25 11.14
N GLN A 284 -1.40 -15.22 12.34
CA GLN A 284 -2.16 -15.32 13.59
C GLN A 284 -3.02 -14.07 13.88
N GLY A 285 -2.70 -12.95 13.24
CA GLY A 285 -3.38 -11.69 13.47
C GLY A 285 -4.77 -11.61 12.83
N ARG A 286 -5.66 -10.88 13.49
CA ARG A 286 -6.98 -10.58 12.94
C ARG A 286 -6.87 -9.73 11.67
N LEU A 287 -7.57 -10.14 10.60
CA LEU A 287 -7.75 -9.29 9.42
C LEU A 287 -8.53 -8.03 9.78
N THR A 288 -7.92 -6.87 9.57
CA THR A 288 -8.46 -5.56 9.94
C THR A 288 -8.32 -4.60 8.77
N ALA A 289 -9.30 -3.76 8.51
CA ALA A 289 -9.21 -2.76 7.46
C ALA A 289 -8.04 -1.79 7.71
N ASN A 290 -7.26 -1.50 6.67
CA ASN A 290 -6.25 -0.45 6.73
C ASN A 290 -6.94 0.92 6.77
N MET A 291 -6.80 1.63 7.87
CA MET A 291 -7.36 2.98 8.07
C MET A 291 -6.29 4.07 7.95
N GLY A 292 -5.02 3.69 7.86
CA GLY A 292 -3.91 4.63 7.66
C GLY A 292 -3.71 4.99 6.18
N PRO A 293 -3.00 6.08 5.89
CA PRO A 293 -2.61 6.43 4.53
C PRO A 293 -1.66 5.36 3.98
N THR A 294 -1.76 5.12 2.68
CA THR A 294 -0.84 4.26 1.93
C THR A 294 0.27 5.09 1.32
N ASP A 295 1.35 4.44 0.92
CA ASP A 295 2.43 5.12 0.21
C ASP A 295 2.04 5.37 -1.25
N LYS A 296 2.44 6.55 -1.75
CA LYS A 296 2.22 6.99 -3.13
C LYS A 296 3.43 7.73 -3.66
N VAL A 297 3.48 7.92 -4.96
CA VAL A 297 4.37 8.93 -5.54
C VAL A 297 3.85 10.30 -5.11
N LEU A 298 4.62 10.98 -4.28
CA LEU A 298 4.26 12.29 -3.70
C LEU A 298 4.75 13.43 -4.59
N GLU A 299 5.89 13.25 -5.23
CA GLU A 299 6.52 14.26 -6.09
C GLU A 299 7.35 13.58 -7.19
N THR A 300 7.39 14.19 -8.37
CA THR A 300 8.25 13.79 -9.48
C THR A 300 9.27 14.90 -9.76
N LEU A 301 10.54 14.57 -9.63
CA LEU A 301 11.66 15.49 -9.78
C LEU A 301 12.33 15.31 -11.14
N LYS A 302 12.58 16.41 -11.83
CA LYS A 302 13.44 16.43 -13.03
C LYS A 302 14.90 16.61 -12.62
N PRO A 303 15.87 16.10 -13.41
CA PRO A 303 17.28 16.37 -13.19
C PRO A 303 17.58 17.88 -13.17
N VAL A 304 18.37 18.32 -12.19
CA VAL A 304 18.98 19.67 -12.15
C VAL A 304 20.39 19.66 -12.77
N SER A 305 21.03 18.48 -12.79
CA SER A 305 22.28 18.24 -13.51
C SER A 305 22.27 16.85 -14.16
N PHE A 306 22.82 16.77 -15.35
CA PHE A 306 22.90 15.52 -16.14
C PHE A 306 24.23 15.52 -16.89
N GLU A 307 25.07 14.54 -16.61
CA GLU A 307 26.42 14.44 -17.15
C GLU A 307 26.73 13.02 -17.66
N ARG A 308 27.29 12.90 -18.83
CA ARG A 308 27.88 11.63 -19.30
C ARG A 308 29.33 11.56 -18.84
N LEU A 309 29.67 10.53 -18.06
CA LEU A 309 31.02 10.31 -17.57
C LEU A 309 31.94 9.65 -18.65
N GLU A 310 33.25 9.67 -18.40
CA GLU A 310 34.25 9.10 -19.31
C GLU A 310 34.10 7.59 -19.54
N ASP A 311 33.58 6.87 -18.54
CA ASP A 311 33.26 5.43 -18.60
C ASP A 311 31.97 5.11 -19.38
N GLY A 312 31.26 6.14 -19.86
CA GLY A 312 30.04 6.02 -20.61
C GLY A 312 28.78 5.95 -19.77
N THR A 313 28.88 5.99 -18.44
CA THR A 313 27.72 6.06 -17.51
C THR A 313 27.16 7.48 -17.43
N PHE A 314 25.99 7.65 -16.81
CA PHE A 314 25.31 8.93 -16.69
C PHE A 314 25.13 9.28 -15.21
N LYS A 315 25.73 10.39 -14.77
CA LYS A 315 25.54 10.94 -13.44
C LYS A 315 24.44 11.99 -13.47
N ILE A 316 23.50 11.89 -12.52
CA ILE A 316 22.28 12.69 -12.47
C ILE A 316 22.09 13.23 -11.07
N ASP A 317 21.88 14.55 -10.91
CA ASP A 317 21.52 15.20 -9.66
C ASP A 317 20.05 15.67 -9.73
N PHE A 318 19.25 15.36 -8.74
CA PHE A 318 17.84 15.76 -8.62
C PHE A 318 17.62 16.96 -7.68
N GLY A 319 18.68 17.55 -7.16
CA GLY A 319 18.66 18.82 -6.42
C GLY A 319 18.36 18.71 -4.93
N LYS A 320 17.70 17.62 -4.47
CA LYS A 320 17.43 17.36 -3.06
C LYS A 320 17.47 15.87 -2.77
N VAL A 321 17.69 15.53 -1.51
CA VAL A 321 17.55 14.15 -1.03
C VAL A 321 16.07 13.78 -0.99
N ILE A 322 15.74 12.59 -1.45
CA ILE A 322 14.42 11.98 -1.38
C ILE A 322 14.51 10.51 -1.00
N SER A 323 13.42 9.98 -0.47
CA SER A 323 13.13 8.56 -0.43
C SER A 323 12.26 8.17 -1.60
N GLY A 324 12.67 7.19 -2.40
CA GLY A 324 11.97 6.79 -3.62
C GLY A 324 12.88 6.08 -4.61
N TRP A 325 12.75 6.38 -5.90
CA TRP A 325 13.53 5.75 -6.95
C TRP A 325 13.72 6.64 -8.18
N VAL A 326 14.69 6.25 -9.02
CA VAL A 326 14.80 6.75 -10.39
C VAL A 326 13.90 5.92 -11.30
N LYS A 327 13.09 6.59 -12.09
CA LYS A 327 12.33 6.01 -13.19
C LYS A 327 12.95 6.35 -14.51
N LEU A 328 13.16 5.34 -15.33
CA LEU A 328 13.59 5.45 -16.72
C LEU A 328 12.38 5.30 -17.63
N ASP A 329 12.18 6.23 -18.57
CA ASP A 329 11.00 6.25 -19.44
C ASP A 329 11.38 6.25 -20.91
N GLY A 330 10.97 5.20 -21.64
CA GLY A 330 11.18 5.05 -23.06
C GLY A 330 12.66 5.00 -23.49
N VAL A 331 13.53 4.44 -22.64
CA VAL A 331 14.97 4.30 -22.92
C VAL A 331 15.19 3.24 -23.98
N ASN A 332 16.02 3.56 -25.02
CA ASN A 332 16.39 2.61 -26.05
C ASN A 332 17.39 1.60 -25.51
N VAL A 333 17.10 0.33 -25.71
CA VAL A 333 17.92 -0.80 -25.23
C VAL A 333 18.09 -1.84 -26.32
N ARG A 334 19.11 -2.69 -26.17
CA ARG A 334 19.34 -3.89 -26.97
C ARG A 334 19.06 -5.13 -26.14
N LYS A 335 18.72 -6.21 -26.81
CA LYS A 335 18.58 -7.53 -26.16
C LYS A 335 19.86 -7.89 -25.41
N GLY A 336 19.72 -8.26 -24.15
CA GLY A 336 20.82 -8.64 -23.26
C GLY A 336 21.45 -7.46 -22.51
N ASP A 337 21.09 -6.22 -22.81
CA ASP A 337 21.48 -5.08 -21.98
C ASP A 337 20.93 -5.26 -20.56
N THR A 338 21.68 -4.77 -19.58
CA THR A 338 21.23 -4.70 -18.20
C THR A 338 21.29 -3.26 -17.73
N LEU A 339 20.15 -2.60 -17.66
CA LEU A 339 20.05 -1.27 -17.08
C LEU A 339 20.31 -1.35 -15.58
N ARG A 340 21.16 -0.47 -15.07
CA ARG A 340 21.45 -0.36 -13.64
C ARG A 340 21.31 1.08 -13.19
N VAL A 341 20.66 1.24 -12.05
CA VAL A 341 20.59 2.52 -11.36
C VAL A 341 21.28 2.36 -10.01
N ASN A 342 22.41 3.03 -9.85
CA ASN A 342 23.10 3.14 -8.58
C ASN A 342 22.68 4.45 -7.90
N HIS A 343 21.80 4.35 -6.91
CA HIS A 343 21.35 5.48 -6.10
C HIS A 343 22.47 5.82 -5.11
N LEU A 344 23.07 7.02 -5.24
CA LEU A 344 24.18 7.45 -4.39
C LEU A 344 23.65 7.88 -3.02
N SER A 345 23.90 7.06 -2.02
CA SER A 345 23.47 7.24 -0.64
C SER A 345 24.66 7.15 0.32
N GLU A 346 24.50 7.67 1.53
CA GLU A 346 25.48 7.52 2.63
C GLU A 346 25.66 6.05 3.04
N TYR A 347 24.66 5.22 2.79
CA TYR A 347 24.68 3.77 3.02
C TYR A 347 24.55 3.03 1.69
N PRO A 348 25.22 1.88 1.51
CA PRO A 348 25.16 1.16 0.25
C PRO A 348 23.71 0.89 -0.16
N ALA A 349 23.32 1.42 -1.31
CA ALA A 349 22.03 1.15 -1.89
C ALA A 349 21.95 -0.29 -2.39
N GLY A 350 20.78 -0.89 -2.30
CA GLY A 350 20.51 -2.20 -2.88
C GLY A 350 20.56 -2.19 -4.41
N ARG A 351 20.40 -3.36 -5.00
CA ARG A 351 20.35 -3.53 -6.47
C ARG A 351 19.15 -2.81 -7.05
N CYS A 352 19.32 -2.23 -8.24
CA CYS A 352 18.22 -1.73 -9.06
C CYS A 352 18.59 -2.03 -10.51
N GLU A 353 18.14 -3.19 -10.99
CA GLU A 353 18.58 -3.75 -12.27
C GLU A 353 17.38 -4.19 -13.11
N TYR A 354 17.50 -3.96 -14.43
CA TYR A 354 16.53 -4.41 -15.43
C TYR A 354 17.28 -5.10 -16.58
N VAL A 355 17.04 -6.39 -16.78
CA VAL A 355 17.60 -7.19 -17.86
C VAL A 355 16.65 -7.15 -19.04
N CYS A 356 17.16 -6.74 -20.22
CA CYS A 356 16.37 -6.53 -21.43
C CYS A 356 16.24 -7.82 -22.25
N ALA A 357 15.03 -8.27 -22.52
CA ALA A 357 14.75 -9.47 -23.32
C ALA A 357 14.76 -9.22 -24.82
N SER A 358 14.62 -7.98 -25.28
CA SER A 358 14.52 -7.60 -26.68
C SER A 358 15.07 -6.19 -26.93
N ASP A 359 15.37 -5.90 -28.20
CA ASP A 359 15.62 -4.54 -28.66
C ASP A 359 14.32 -3.72 -28.56
N GLY A 360 14.43 -2.44 -28.22
CA GLY A 360 13.28 -1.55 -28.19
C GLY A 360 13.36 -0.44 -27.16
N LYS A 361 12.19 0.03 -26.75
CA LYS A 361 12.07 1.04 -25.69
C LYS A 361 11.56 0.40 -24.40
N VAL A 362 12.21 0.74 -23.30
CA VAL A 362 11.87 0.25 -21.96
C VAL A 362 11.50 1.42 -21.05
N THR A 363 10.41 1.23 -20.30
CA THR A 363 10.06 2.07 -19.16
C THR A 363 10.12 1.20 -17.90
N THR A 364 10.93 1.61 -16.93
CA THR A 364 11.15 0.80 -15.71
C THR A 364 11.37 1.66 -14.47
N SER A 365 10.89 1.14 -13.35
CA SER A 365 11.18 1.58 -11.98
C SER A 365 10.98 0.38 -11.05
N PRO A 366 11.63 0.34 -9.88
CA PRO A 366 11.38 -0.71 -8.88
C PRO A 366 9.94 -0.64 -8.32
N ARG A 367 9.49 -1.75 -7.71
CA ARG A 367 8.11 -1.89 -7.19
C ARG A 367 8.07 -2.08 -5.69
N PHE A 368 9.01 -2.88 -5.15
CA PHE A 368 8.93 -3.41 -3.79
C PHE A 368 10.13 -3.00 -2.92
N THR A 369 10.73 -1.86 -3.22
CA THR A 369 11.79 -1.24 -2.42
C THR A 369 11.84 0.25 -2.71
N TRP A 370 12.52 1.00 -1.85
CA TRP A 370 12.88 2.39 -2.09
C TRP A 370 14.37 2.61 -1.80
N TYR A 371 14.87 3.73 -2.26
CA TYR A 371 16.25 4.17 -2.06
C TYR A 371 16.22 5.59 -1.51
N VAL A 372 17.27 5.99 -0.80
CA VAL A 372 17.43 7.37 -0.34
C VAL A 372 18.62 7.97 -1.06
N PHE A 373 18.39 9.00 -1.83
CA PHE A 373 19.40 9.57 -2.71
C PHE A 373 19.05 11.00 -3.12
N ARG A 374 20.07 11.74 -3.52
CA ARG A 374 19.96 12.98 -4.29
C ARG A 374 20.51 12.78 -5.69
N GLU A 375 21.60 12.02 -5.81
CA GLU A 375 22.26 11.73 -7.08
C GLU A 375 22.15 10.23 -7.39
N ALA A 376 22.19 9.92 -8.67
CA ALA A 376 22.25 8.54 -9.16
C ALA A 376 23.20 8.41 -10.34
N ILE A 377 23.76 7.19 -10.49
CA ILE A 377 24.50 6.81 -11.69
C ILE A 377 23.69 5.76 -12.44
N VAL A 378 23.38 6.05 -13.69
CA VAL A 378 22.65 5.16 -14.61
C VAL A 378 23.62 4.58 -15.62
N SER A 379 23.51 3.27 -15.86
CA SER A 379 24.38 2.53 -16.78
C SER A 379 23.64 1.41 -17.51
N GLY A 380 24.33 0.76 -18.46
CA GLY A 380 23.79 -0.38 -19.19
C GLY A 380 23.03 -0.02 -20.46
N MET A 381 23.16 1.22 -20.93
CA MET A 381 22.68 1.66 -22.25
C MET A 381 23.71 2.54 -22.93
N GLU A 382 23.64 2.62 -24.25
CA GLU A 382 24.56 3.43 -25.04
C GLU A 382 24.25 4.93 -24.94
N ASN A 383 22.98 5.29 -24.95
CA ASN A 383 22.52 6.67 -24.92
C ASN A 383 21.35 6.81 -23.99
N LEU A 384 21.35 7.91 -23.26
CA LEU A 384 20.27 8.32 -22.35
C LEU A 384 20.02 9.82 -22.55
N ASP A 385 18.76 10.21 -22.73
CA ASP A 385 18.36 11.61 -22.80
C ASP A 385 17.80 12.05 -21.43
N VAL A 386 18.09 13.28 -21.05
CA VAL A 386 17.65 13.85 -19.77
C VAL A 386 16.12 13.81 -19.59
N SER A 387 15.36 13.90 -20.69
CA SER A 387 13.90 13.82 -20.65
C SER A 387 13.36 12.41 -20.34
N GLN A 388 14.21 11.39 -20.44
CA GLN A 388 13.85 9.99 -20.17
C GLN A 388 14.08 9.60 -18.70
N VAL A 389 14.50 10.53 -17.85
CA VAL A 389 14.85 10.25 -16.46
C VAL A 389 14.10 11.20 -15.53
N VAL A 390 13.46 10.63 -14.53
CA VAL A 390 12.90 11.38 -13.40
C VAL A 390 13.19 10.63 -12.10
N ALA A 391 13.17 11.35 -10.97
CA ALA A 391 13.10 10.72 -9.68
C ALA A 391 11.68 10.85 -9.11
N GLU A 392 11.13 9.78 -8.61
CA GLU A 392 9.84 9.76 -7.94
C GLU A 392 10.07 9.63 -6.43
N SER A 393 9.67 10.69 -5.68
CA SER A 393 9.64 10.65 -4.21
C SER A 393 8.40 9.90 -3.77
N VAL A 394 8.59 8.89 -2.94
CA VAL A 394 7.52 8.00 -2.48
C VAL A 394 7.45 8.05 -0.95
N GLY A 395 6.26 7.96 -0.40
CA GLY A 395 6.04 7.94 1.04
C GLY A 395 4.56 7.91 1.38
N SER A 396 4.27 7.78 2.66
CA SER A 396 2.88 7.78 3.15
C SER A 396 2.18 9.09 2.80
N ASN A 397 1.02 8.97 2.14
CA ASN A 397 0.26 10.11 1.60
C ASN A 397 -0.44 10.91 2.72
N VAL A 398 0.37 11.52 3.58
CA VAL A 398 -0.07 12.51 4.57
C VAL A 398 -0.05 13.90 3.94
N LYS A 399 -1.18 14.57 3.93
CA LYS A 399 -1.29 15.89 3.30
C LYS A 399 -0.73 16.97 4.22
N PRO A 400 0.03 17.95 3.69
CA PRO A 400 0.35 19.17 4.45
C PRO A 400 -0.96 19.86 4.89
N ASP A 401 -1.05 20.22 6.18
CA ASP A 401 -2.21 20.89 6.78
C ASP A 401 -1.86 22.25 7.42
N ALA A 402 -0.60 22.61 7.40
CA ALA A 402 -0.12 23.92 7.87
C ALA A 402 0.92 24.51 6.92
N GLU A 403 1.03 25.82 6.94
CA GLU A 403 2.07 26.58 6.25
C GLU A 403 2.87 27.37 7.28
N PHE A 404 4.17 27.46 7.06
CA PHE A 404 5.07 28.27 7.88
C PHE A 404 5.82 29.28 7.02
N ASP A 405 5.73 30.53 7.37
CA ASP A 405 6.49 31.62 6.78
C ASP A 405 6.92 32.64 7.85
N CYS A 406 8.12 33.20 7.70
CA CYS A 406 8.62 34.24 8.56
C CYS A 406 9.67 35.08 7.85
N SER A 407 10.02 36.24 8.47
CA SER A 407 11.03 37.17 7.92
C SER A 407 12.46 36.64 7.89
N ASN A 408 12.76 35.53 8.61
CA ASN A 408 14.07 34.91 8.62
C ASN A 408 14.12 33.70 7.69
N PRO A 409 14.83 33.79 6.54
CA PRO A 409 14.85 32.71 5.56
C PRO A 409 15.49 31.41 6.10
N LEU A 410 16.36 31.49 7.12
CA LEU A 410 16.96 30.31 7.74
C LEU A 410 15.88 29.45 8.44
N PHE A 411 14.94 30.05 9.15
CA PHE A 411 13.86 29.30 9.79
C PHE A 411 12.93 28.66 8.78
N CYS A 412 12.61 29.36 7.69
CA CYS A 412 11.83 28.78 6.59
C CYS A 412 12.57 27.60 5.94
N GLN A 413 13.90 27.67 5.82
CA GLN A 413 14.70 26.57 5.29
C GLN A 413 14.76 25.38 6.25
N ILE A 414 14.91 25.60 7.55
CA ILE A 414 14.89 24.55 8.58
C ILE A 414 13.55 23.79 8.53
N GLU A 415 12.45 24.53 8.43
CA GLU A 415 11.12 23.93 8.35
C GLU A 415 10.96 23.06 7.09
N LYS A 416 11.40 23.54 5.92
CA LYS A 416 11.38 22.76 4.67
C LYS A 416 12.21 21.49 4.75
N ILE A 417 13.41 21.56 5.32
CA ILE A 417 14.29 20.39 5.51
C ILE A 417 13.63 19.39 6.47
N TRP A 418 13.06 19.88 7.57
CA TRP A 418 12.36 19.04 8.53
C TRP A 418 11.18 18.29 7.87
N ARG A 419 10.33 19.00 7.11
CA ARG A 419 9.20 18.38 6.39
C ARG A 419 9.68 17.29 5.42
N GLN A 420 10.73 17.57 4.65
CA GLN A 420 11.28 16.59 3.72
C GLN A 420 11.80 15.35 4.47
N SER A 421 12.61 15.55 5.52
CA SER A 421 13.11 14.44 6.35
C SER A 421 11.97 13.63 6.95
N GLN A 422 10.89 14.30 7.39
CA GLN A 422 9.75 13.59 7.97
C GLN A 422 9.01 12.74 6.94
N VAL A 423 8.77 13.26 5.74
CA VAL A 423 8.12 12.52 4.65
C VAL A 423 8.98 11.33 4.23
N ASP A 424 10.31 11.51 4.13
CA ASP A 424 11.25 10.45 3.76
C ASP A 424 11.31 9.31 4.81
N ASN A 425 10.88 9.56 6.06
CA ASN A 425 10.82 8.59 7.14
C ASN A 425 9.44 7.95 7.36
N MET A 426 8.48 8.21 6.49
CA MET A 426 7.11 7.68 6.61
C MET A 426 6.79 6.75 5.44
N HIS A 427 7.04 5.44 5.62
CA HIS A 427 6.78 4.41 4.62
C HIS A 427 5.99 3.24 5.19
N ALA A 428 5.17 2.60 4.35
CA ALA A 428 4.42 1.41 4.71
C ALA A 428 3.65 1.55 6.04
N GLY A 429 3.19 2.78 6.34
CA GLY A 429 2.44 3.10 7.55
C GLY A 429 3.26 3.09 8.83
N VAL A 430 4.60 3.23 8.76
CA VAL A 430 5.48 3.34 9.92
C VAL A 430 6.30 4.62 9.88
N ALA A 431 6.57 5.19 11.05
CA ALA A 431 7.56 6.25 11.24
C ALA A 431 8.89 5.59 11.58
N SER A 432 9.86 5.67 10.68
CA SER A 432 11.17 5.05 10.86
C SER A 432 12.18 6.04 11.48
N ASP A 433 13.26 5.49 12.03
CA ASP A 433 14.44 6.23 12.49
C ASP A 433 15.22 6.83 11.32
N CYS A 434 15.43 6.01 10.29
CA CYS A 434 16.11 6.42 9.06
C CYS A 434 15.61 5.63 7.85
N PRO A 435 15.36 6.29 6.69
CA PRO A 435 14.76 5.65 5.52
C PRO A 435 15.77 4.89 4.67
N HIS A 436 17.09 5.03 4.90
CA HIS A 436 18.15 4.49 4.05
C HIS A 436 18.82 3.24 4.62
N ARG A 437 18.81 3.03 5.94
CA ARG A 437 19.54 1.94 6.60
C ARG A 437 18.59 0.97 7.30
N GLU A 438 18.03 1.37 8.44
CA GLU A 438 17.27 0.45 9.30
C GLU A 438 15.82 0.31 8.86
N ARG A 439 15.18 1.39 8.44
CA ARG A 439 13.79 1.40 7.92
C ARG A 439 12.77 0.78 8.89
N LEU A 440 13.05 0.82 10.19
CA LEU A 440 12.27 0.14 11.22
C LEU A 440 11.44 1.12 12.05
N PRO A 441 10.28 0.67 12.56
CA PRO A 441 9.37 1.50 13.34
C PRO A 441 9.79 1.61 14.81
N TYR A 442 10.92 2.28 15.09
CA TYR A 442 11.32 2.53 16.46
C TYR A 442 10.35 3.49 17.16
N THR A 443 9.89 3.09 18.36
CA THR A 443 8.84 3.82 19.08
C THR A 443 9.26 5.21 19.51
N GLY A 444 10.54 5.41 19.90
CA GLY A 444 11.08 6.70 20.29
C GLY A 444 11.03 7.74 19.16
N ASP A 445 11.38 7.34 17.95
CA ASP A 445 11.40 8.22 16.79
C ASP A 445 9.98 8.65 16.40
N GLY A 446 9.05 7.70 16.39
CA GLY A 446 7.64 7.98 16.14
C GLY A 446 7.01 8.89 17.19
N GLU A 447 7.32 8.68 18.49
CA GLU A 447 6.81 9.47 19.61
C GLU A 447 7.33 10.92 19.55
N VAL A 448 8.63 11.10 19.40
CA VAL A 448 9.26 12.44 19.42
C VAL A 448 8.81 13.28 18.24
N ALA A 449 8.64 12.68 17.06
CA ALA A 449 8.20 13.40 15.86
C ALA A 449 6.70 13.72 15.87
N MET A 450 5.86 12.89 16.50
CA MET A 450 4.40 12.95 16.42
C MET A 450 3.80 14.35 16.66
N PRO A 451 4.16 15.12 17.71
CA PRO A 451 3.55 16.44 17.94
C PRO A 451 3.74 17.39 16.77
N MET A 452 4.94 17.40 16.18
CA MET A 452 5.26 18.27 15.05
C MET A 452 4.61 17.77 13.76
N VAL A 453 4.53 16.45 13.56
CA VAL A 453 3.86 15.87 12.39
C VAL A 453 2.37 16.19 12.42
N LEU A 454 1.69 16.01 13.55
CA LEU A 454 0.26 16.34 13.72
C LEU A 454 -0.01 17.86 13.60
N ALA A 455 0.96 18.72 13.90
CA ALA A 455 0.83 20.17 13.72
C ALA A 455 1.03 20.63 12.27
N ASN A 456 1.66 19.81 11.41
CA ASN A 456 2.05 20.19 10.05
C ASN A 456 1.36 19.37 8.95
N PHE A 457 0.81 18.19 9.29
CA PHE A 457 0.20 17.27 8.34
C PHE A 457 -1.12 16.73 8.88
N ASP A 458 -2.05 16.41 7.99
CA ASP A 458 -3.23 15.60 8.31
C ASP A 458 -2.80 14.13 8.51
N ALA A 459 -2.18 13.87 9.66
CA ALA A 459 -1.54 12.60 9.98
C ALA A 459 -2.26 11.81 11.09
N ALA A 460 -3.46 12.22 11.49
CA ALA A 460 -4.19 11.56 12.57
C ALA A 460 -4.44 10.07 12.28
N SER A 461 -4.82 9.71 11.05
CA SER A 461 -5.06 8.32 10.64
C SER A 461 -3.76 7.51 10.59
N PHE A 462 -2.63 8.12 10.21
CA PHE A 462 -1.31 7.51 10.25
C PHE A 462 -0.93 7.11 11.68
N TYR A 463 -1.04 8.06 12.62
CA TYR A 463 -0.71 7.78 14.02
C TYR A 463 -1.71 6.86 14.72
N ASN A 464 -2.98 6.86 14.36
CA ASN A 464 -3.94 5.86 14.83
C ASN A 464 -3.53 4.44 14.43
N LYS A 465 -3.07 4.25 13.18
CA LYS A 465 -2.50 2.97 12.73
C LYS A 465 -1.25 2.62 13.53
N TRP A 466 -0.30 3.54 13.66
CA TRP A 466 0.96 3.36 14.36
C TRP A 466 0.77 3.02 15.85
N ILE A 467 -0.11 3.73 16.57
CA ILE A 467 -0.46 3.42 17.97
C ILE A 467 -1.06 2.01 18.07
N GLY A 468 -1.91 1.65 17.09
CA GLY A 468 -2.45 0.31 17.02
C GLY A 468 -1.38 -0.77 16.82
N ASP A 469 -0.29 -0.48 16.09
CA ASP A 469 0.83 -1.40 15.91
C ASP A 469 1.63 -1.52 17.21
N VAL A 470 1.96 -0.40 17.86
CA VAL A 470 2.61 -0.41 19.19
C VAL A 470 1.82 -1.25 20.18
N LYS A 471 0.47 -1.09 20.19
CA LYS A 471 -0.41 -1.91 21.00
C LYS A 471 -0.34 -3.40 20.64
N GLY A 472 -0.37 -3.73 19.35
CA GLY A 472 -0.29 -5.11 18.86
C GLY A 472 1.08 -5.76 19.07
N SER A 473 2.15 -4.97 19.18
CA SER A 473 3.53 -5.43 19.38
C SER A 473 3.89 -5.66 20.86
N GLN A 474 3.00 -5.37 21.78
CA GLN A 474 3.24 -5.64 23.19
C GLN A 474 3.25 -7.14 23.44
N ASN A 475 4.30 -7.61 24.09
CA ASN A 475 4.39 -9.02 24.47
C ASN A 475 3.69 -9.24 25.83
N PRO A 476 2.92 -10.34 25.96
CA PRO A 476 2.28 -10.70 27.23
C PRO A 476 3.28 -10.99 28.33
#